data_f1b8630cf33e49effa6ffcddc65801e4
#
_entry.id   f1b8630cf33e49effa6ffcddc65801e4
#
_cell.length_a   1.000
_cell.length_b   1.000
_cell.length_c   1.000
_cell.angle_alpha   90.00
_cell.angle_beta   90.00
_cell.angle_gamma   90.00
#
_symmetry.space_group_name_H-M   'P 1'
#
loop_
_entity.id
_entity.type
_entity.pdbx_description
1 polymer ?
#
loop_
_entity_poly.entity_id
_entity_poly.type
_entity_poly.pdbx_seq_one_letter_code
_entity_poly.pdbx_strand_id
1 'polypeptide(L)'
;MLARAVATECKTTFFNISASSIVSKWRGDSEKLVRVLFELARFHAPSTIFLDELDAIMGQRGADGGQRNDASRRMKTEILLQMDGLQRGDPDKLVFVLCASNLPWELDTAMLRRLEKRILVPLPSEAAVSTHRGAIRHTARPGRYEKQLF
;
A
#
# COMPACT_ATOMS: atom_id res chain seq x y z
N MET A 1 5.03 5.75 -9.39
CA MET A 1 5.42 5.34 -10.76
C MET A 1 5.56 3.82 -10.88
N LEU A 2 6.40 3.14 -10.11
CA LEU A 2 6.68 1.70 -10.23
C LEU A 2 5.42 0.81 -10.13
N ALA A 3 4.58 1.02 -9.12
CA ALA A 3 3.34 0.24 -8.93
C ALA A 3 2.38 0.32 -10.13
N ARG A 4 2.26 1.52 -10.73
CA ARG A 4 1.44 1.71 -11.92
C ARG A 4 2.04 1.01 -13.15
N ALA A 5 3.38 1.01 -13.27
CA ALA A 5 4.06 0.28 -14.33
C ALA A 5 3.82 -1.23 -14.22
N VAL A 6 3.89 -1.79 -13.00
CA VAL A 6 3.58 -3.21 -12.74
C VAL A 6 2.14 -3.54 -13.15
N ALA A 7 1.16 -2.73 -12.74
CA ALA A 7 -0.24 -2.97 -13.10
C ALA A 7 -0.49 -2.88 -14.62
N THR A 8 0.19 -1.95 -15.30
CA THR A 8 0.11 -1.81 -16.77
C THR A 8 0.70 -3.03 -17.47
N GLU A 9 1.85 -3.51 -17.02
CA GLU A 9 2.52 -4.68 -17.58
C GLU A 9 1.68 -5.95 -17.38
N CYS A 10 1.10 -6.10 -16.18
CA CYS A 10 0.21 -7.22 -15.86
C CYS A 10 -1.21 -7.09 -16.44
N LYS A 11 -1.53 -5.98 -17.11
CA LYS A 11 -2.87 -5.69 -17.68
C LYS A 11 -4.00 -5.81 -16.65
N THR A 12 -3.76 -5.35 -15.43
CA THR A 12 -4.73 -5.42 -14.33
C THR A 12 -5.42 -4.06 -14.11
N THR A 13 -6.65 -4.09 -13.58
CA THR A 13 -7.32 -2.89 -13.09
C THR A 13 -6.58 -2.35 -11.89
N PHE A 14 -6.20 -1.06 -11.88
CA PHE A 14 -5.33 -0.49 -10.87
C PHE A 14 -6.07 0.42 -9.90
N PHE A 15 -6.06 0.05 -8.62
CA PHE A 15 -6.59 0.83 -7.51
C PHE A 15 -5.44 1.41 -6.70
N ASN A 16 -5.31 2.75 -6.67
CA ASN A 16 -4.25 3.43 -5.94
C ASN A 16 -4.81 4.15 -4.72
N ILE A 17 -4.35 3.77 -3.54
CA ILE A 17 -4.81 4.31 -2.27
C ILE A 17 -3.62 4.67 -1.39
N SER A 18 -3.63 5.91 -0.86
CA SER A 18 -2.72 6.30 0.21
C SER A 18 -3.39 6.00 1.56
N ALA A 19 -2.72 5.21 2.36
CA ALA A 19 -3.16 4.83 3.69
C ALA A 19 -3.41 6.04 4.59
N SER A 20 -2.57 7.05 4.53
CA SER A 20 -2.71 8.31 5.27
C SER A 20 -3.97 9.09 4.88
N SER A 21 -4.36 9.04 3.60
CA SER A 21 -5.55 9.73 3.09
C SER A 21 -6.84 9.14 3.63
N ILE A 22 -6.92 7.82 3.81
CA ILE A 22 -8.11 7.18 4.37
C ILE A 22 -8.28 7.56 5.85
N VAL A 23 -7.19 7.53 6.62
CA VAL A 23 -7.21 7.86 8.05
C VAL A 23 -7.60 9.32 8.28
N SER A 24 -7.14 10.24 7.43
CA SER A 24 -7.35 11.67 7.62
C SER A 24 -8.72 12.17 7.20
N LYS A 25 -9.25 11.66 6.09
CA LYS A 25 -10.49 12.16 5.48
C LYS A 25 -11.77 11.48 5.98
N TRP A 26 -11.70 10.21 6.38
CA TRP A 26 -12.88 9.38 6.63
C TRP A 26 -12.89 8.81 8.05
N ARG A 27 -12.86 9.71 9.05
CA ARG A 27 -12.97 9.31 10.47
C ARG A 27 -14.33 8.66 10.71
N GLY A 28 -14.31 7.38 11.10
CA GLY A 28 -15.50 6.60 11.41
C GLY A 28 -15.93 5.59 10.34
N ASP A 29 -15.59 5.82 9.05
CA ASP A 29 -15.98 4.95 7.94
C ASP A 29 -14.80 4.28 7.21
N SER A 30 -13.59 4.42 7.73
CA SER A 30 -12.37 3.89 7.10
C SER A 30 -12.43 2.39 6.85
N GLU A 31 -13.02 1.62 7.77
CA GLU A 31 -13.22 0.17 7.62
C GLU A 31 -14.17 -0.17 6.45
N LYS A 32 -15.25 0.60 6.29
CA LYS A 32 -16.21 0.41 5.18
C LYS A 32 -15.55 0.70 3.83
N LEU A 33 -14.72 1.74 3.78
CA LEU A 33 -13.99 2.09 2.56
C LEU A 33 -13.00 0.99 2.16
N VAL A 34 -12.29 0.41 3.12
CA VAL A 34 -11.42 -0.74 2.86
C VAL A 34 -12.22 -1.92 2.32
N ARG A 35 -13.36 -2.24 2.92
CA ARG A 35 -14.24 -3.33 2.43
C ARG A 35 -14.70 -3.10 1.01
N VAL A 36 -15.23 -1.91 0.72
CA VAL A 36 -15.68 -1.53 -0.63
C VAL A 36 -14.52 -1.58 -1.63
N LEU A 37 -13.33 -1.14 -1.26
CA LEU A 37 -12.15 -1.23 -2.11
C LEU A 37 -11.86 -2.67 -2.54
N PHE A 38 -11.82 -3.61 -1.59
CA PHE A 38 -11.55 -5.01 -1.88
C PHE A 38 -12.69 -5.67 -2.66
N GLU A 39 -13.94 -5.30 -2.41
CA GLU A 39 -15.10 -5.74 -3.21
C GLU A 39 -15.00 -5.26 -4.66
N LEU A 40 -14.69 -3.98 -4.88
CA LEU A 40 -14.47 -3.43 -6.21
C LEU A 40 -13.29 -4.10 -6.92
N ALA A 41 -12.21 -4.38 -6.19
CA ALA A 41 -11.07 -5.08 -6.75
C ALA A 41 -11.43 -6.50 -7.20
N ARG A 42 -12.22 -7.24 -6.41
CA ARG A 42 -12.73 -8.56 -6.80
C ARG A 42 -13.69 -8.49 -7.99
N PHE A 43 -14.53 -7.44 -8.03
CA PHE A 43 -15.46 -7.24 -9.14
C PHE A 43 -14.75 -6.96 -10.46
N HIS A 44 -13.65 -6.19 -10.40
CA HIS A 44 -12.83 -5.81 -11.56
C HIS A 44 -11.59 -6.70 -11.74
N ALA A 45 -11.62 -7.93 -11.23
CA ALA A 45 -10.50 -8.85 -11.40
C ALA A 45 -10.25 -9.18 -12.89
N PRO A 46 -9.00 -9.37 -13.35
CA PRO A 46 -7.78 -9.26 -12.55
C PRO A 46 -7.43 -7.81 -12.16
N SER A 47 -7.12 -7.59 -10.89
CA SER A 47 -6.89 -6.25 -10.36
C SER A 47 -5.66 -6.16 -9.46
N THR A 48 -5.11 -4.94 -9.33
CA THR A 48 -4.00 -4.63 -8.44
C THR A 48 -4.42 -3.51 -7.49
N ILE A 49 -4.39 -3.78 -6.19
CA ILE A 49 -4.55 -2.77 -5.14
C ILE A 49 -3.16 -2.30 -4.74
N PHE A 50 -2.90 -1.01 -4.85
CA PHE A 50 -1.66 -0.40 -4.35
C PHE A 50 -1.94 0.43 -3.10
N LEU A 51 -1.32 0.03 -1.98
CA LEU A 51 -1.39 0.72 -0.70
C LEU A 51 -0.07 1.45 -0.46
N ASP A 52 -0.06 2.77 -0.60
CA ASP A 52 1.10 3.61 -0.28
C ASP A 52 1.09 4.04 1.18
N GLU A 53 2.28 4.29 1.75
CA GLU A 53 2.47 4.72 3.14
C GLU A 53 1.86 3.74 4.15
N LEU A 54 2.10 2.44 3.94
CA LEU A 54 1.52 1.39 4.79
C LEU A 54 1.87 1.56 6.27
N ASP A 55 3.05 2.08 6.57
CA ASP A 55 3.52 2.39 7.93
C ASP A 55 2.61 3.39 8.67
N ALA A 56 1.91 4.28 7.96
CA ALA A 56 0.97 5.21 8.57
C ALA A 56 -0.21 4.51 9.28
N ILE A 57 -0.59 3.31 8.81
CA ILE A 57 -1.68 2.52 9.38
C ILE A 57 -1.15 1.36 10.20
N MET A 58 -0.13 0.67 9.69
CA MET A 58 0.37 -0.59 10.21
C MET A 58 1.54 -0.42 11.17
N GLY A 59 1.98 0.81 11.42
CA GLY A 59 3.06 1.11 12.37
C GLY A 59 2.66 0.72 13.80
N GLN A 60 3.65 0.25 14.54
CA GLN A 60 3.51 -0.11 15.97
C GLN A 60 3.45 1.11 16.89
N ARG A 61 3.35 2.33 16.38
CA ARG A 61 3.42 3.55 17.19
C ARG A 61 2.42 3.49 18.33
N GLY A 62 3.06 3.29 19.49
CA GLY A 62 2.46 3.05 20.76
C GLY A 62 1.59 4.16 21.30
N ALA A 63 0.83 3.77 22.28
CA ALA A 63 0.60 4.38 23.57
C ALA A 63 0.29 5.89 23.65
N ASP A 64 -0.03 6.60 22.55
CA ASP A 64 -0.62 7.93 22.69
C ASP A 64 -2.13 7.82 22.61
N GLY A 65 -2.73 7.95 23.80
CA GLY A 65 -4.13 7.71 24.07
C GLY A 65 -5.06 8.60 23.27
N GLY A 66 -6.10 8.01 22.70
CA GLY A 66 -7.22 8.74 22.18
C GLY A 66 -7.85 8.10 20.95
N GLN A 67 -9.01 8.56 20.57
CA GLN A 67 -9.88 8.13 19.46
C GLN A 67 -9.20 7.95 18.10
N ARG A 68 -8.00 8.50 17.90
CA ARG A 68 -7.18 8.29 16.68
C ARG A 68 -6.73 6.83 16.54
N ASN A 69 -6.45 6.16 17.65
CA ASN A 69 -5.98 4.78 17.65
C ASN A 69 -7.08 3.79 17.26
N ASP A 70 -8.34 4.05 17.62
CA ASP A 70 -9.43 3.12 17.37
C ASP A 70 -9.76 3.01 15.86
N ALA A 71 -9.82 4.12 15.14
CA ALA A 71 -10.10 4.12 13.70
C ALA A 71 -8.98 3.42 12.90
N SER A 72 -7.73 3.73 13.21
CA SER A 72 -6.58 3.07 12.59
C SER A 72 -6.51 1.59 12.92
N ARG A 73 -6.84 1.22 14.16
CA ARG A 73 -6.88 -0.18 14.59
C ARG A 73 -7.98 -0.98 13.88
N ARG A 74 -9.19 -0.42 13.73
CA ARG A 74 -10.29 -1.06 12.99
C ARG A 74 -9.94 -1.22 11.52
N MET A 75 -9.42 -0.17 10.90
CA MET A 75 -8.96 -0.21 9.51
C MET A 75 -7.87 -1.26 9.29
N LYS A 76 -6.87 -1.33 10.20
CA LYS A 76 -5.84 -2.36 10.19
C LYS A 76 -6.44 -3.76 10.24
N THR A 77 -7.36 -4.00 11.16
CA THR A 77 -8.04 -5.29 11.30
C THR A 77 -8.81 -5.64 10.03
N GLU A 78 -9.51 -4.68 9.43
CA GLU A 78 -10.27 -4.90 8.20
C GLU A 78 -9.35 -5.22 7.01
N ILE A 79 -8.22 -4.51 6.85
CA ILE A 79 -7.24 -4.83 5.81
C ILE A 79 -6.73 -6.26 5.95
N LEU A 80 -6.34 -6.67 7.17
CA LEU A 80 -5.86 -8.03 7.43
C LEU A 80 -6.92 -9.08 7.10
N LEU A 81 -8.18 -8.82 7.49
CA LEU A 81 -9.32 -9.70 7.19
C LEU A 81 -9.55 -9.85 5.68
N GLN A 82 -9.52 -8.72 4.96
CA GLN A 82 -9.72 -8.72 3.51
C GLN A 82 -8.57 -9.43 2.77
N MET A 83 -7.33 -9.28 3.22
CA MET A 83 -6.19 -10.00 2.65
C MET A 83 -6.31 -11.51 2.87
N ASP A 84 -6.72 -11.96 4.06
CA ASP A 84 -6.99 -13.38 4.32
C ASP A 84 -8.12 -13.92 3.43
N GLY A 85 -9.10 -13.09 3.13
CA GLY A 85 -10.19 -13.41 2.22
C GLY A 85 -9.74 -13.57 0.76
N LEU A 86 -8.66 -12.91 0.33
CA LEU A 86 -8.11 -13.11 -1.01
C LEU A 86 -7.46 -14.49 -1.18
N GLN A 87 -6.79 -15.00 -0.15
CA GLN A 87 -6.13 -16.32 -0.19
C GLN A 87 -7.13 -17.49 -0.28
N ARG A 88 -8.36 -17.28 0.19
CA ARG A 88 -9.44 -18.28 0.20
C ARG A 88 -10.46 -18.08 -0.91
N GLY A 89 -10.25 -17.04 -1.73
CA GLY A 89 -11.19 -16.61 -2.76
C GLY A 89 -11.17 -17.49 -4.01
N ASP A 90 -12.03 -17.11 -4.94
CA ASP A 90 -12.17 -17.70 -6.27
C ASP A 90 -10.85 -17.55 -7.05
N PRO A 91 -10.22 -18.65 -7.51
CA PRO A 91 -8.98 -18.61 -8.27
C PRO A 91 -9.10 -17.80 -9.58
N ASP A 92 -10.31 -17.65 -10.12
CA ASP A 92 -10.55 -16.86 -11.33
C ASP A 92 -10.62 -15.36 -11.05
N LYS A 93 -10.73 -14.95 -9.77
CA LYS A 93 -10.78 -13.54 -9.33
C LYS A 93 -9.46 -13.09 -8.74
N LEU A 94 -8.43 -13.04 -9.57
CA LEU A 94 -7.09 -12.65 -9.12
C LEU A 94 -7.04 -11.18 -8.70
N VAL A 95 -6.77 -10.94 -7.42
CA VAL A 95 -6.51 -9.62 -6.85
C VAL A 95 -5.10 -9.61 -6.26
N PHE A 96 -4.24 -8.77 -6.82
CA PHE A 96 -2.88 -8.59 -6.35
C PHE A 96 -2.78 -7.38 -5.42
N VAL A 97 -2.20 -7.56 -4.22
CA VAL A 97 -1.99 -6.46 -3.27
C VAL A 97 -0.52 -6.08 -3.27
N LEU A 98 -0.24 -4.84 -3.63
CA LEU A 98 1.08 -4.24 -3.65
C LEU A 98 1.14 -3.12 -2.62
N CYS A 99 2.05 -3.24 -1.66
CA CYS A 99 2.21 -2.27 -0.59
C CYS A 99 3.55 -1.55 -0.69
N ALA A 100 3.58 -0.27 -0.29
CA ALA A 100 4.83 0.47 -0.16
C ALA A 100 4.96 1.07 1.24
N SER A 101 6.17 1.01 1.80
CA SER A 101 6.49 1.61 3.08
C SER A 101 7.88 2.25 3.07
N ASN A 102 8.03 3.35 3.81
CA ASN A 102 9.32 3.98 4.07
C ASN A 102 9.95 3.47 5.38
N LEU A 103 9.15 2.85 6.26
CA LEU A 103 9.54 2.37 7.58
C LEU A 103 9.16 0.88 7.76
N PRO A 104 9.76 -0.01 6.98
CA PRO A 104 9.36 -1.43 6.96
C PRO A 104 9.56 -2.13 8.31
N TRP A 105 10.49 -1.66 9.12
CA TRP A 105 10.75 -2.17 10.47
C TRP A 105 9.68 -1.78 11.50
N GLU A 106 8.82 -0.80 11.20
CA GLU A 106 7.68 -0.42 12.03
C GLU A 106 6.41 -1.22 11.71
N LEU A 107 6.41 -1.99 10.63
CA LEU A 107 5.24 -2.76 10.22
C LEU A 107 4.94 -3.90 11.20
N ASP A 108 3.66 -4.12 11.46
CA ASP A 108 3.18 -5.19 12.29
C ASP A 108 3.50 -6.57 11.69
N THR A 109 3.91 -7.50 12.55
CA THR A 109 4.22 -8.87 12.14
C THR A 109 3.04 -9.61 11.49
N ALA A 110 1.81 -9.28 11.87
CA ALA A 110 0.61 -9.86 11.25
C ALA A 110 0.49 -9.44 9.78
N MET A 111 0.83 -8.19 9.45
CA MET A 111 0.88 -7.70 8.07
C MET A 111 2.02 -8.35 7.30
N LEU A 112 3.22 -8.40 7.90
CA LEU A 112 4.40 -9.00 7.26
C LEU A 112 4.23 -10.48 6.91
N ARG A 113 3.41 -11.23 7.65
CA ARG A 113 3.08 -12.63 7.33
C ARG A 113 2.22 -12.78 6.08
N ARG A 114 1.43 -11.76 5.73
CA ARG A 114 0.55 -11.77 4.55
C ARG A 114 1.23 -11.23 3.30
N LEU A 115 2.32 -10.50 3.49
CA LEU A 115 3.17 -9.98 2.42
C LEU A 115 4.33 -10.95 2.17
N GLU A 116 4.11 -11.91 1.28
CA GLU A 116 5.05 -13.00 1.02
C GLU A 116 6.34 -12.54 0.34
N LYS A 117 6.25 -11.55 -0.54
CA LYS A 117 7.38 -11.03 -1.31
C LYS A 117 7.74 -9.64 -0.83
N ARG A 118 9.03 -9.43 -0.55
CA ARG A 118 9.57 -8.15 -0.09
C ARG A 118 10.68 -7.73 -1.02
N ILE A 119 10.55 -6.53 -1.57
CA ILE A 119 11.48 -5.99 -2.54
C ILE A 119 12.05 -4.68 -2.00
N LEU A 120 13.35 -4.64 -1.80
CA LEU A 120 14.04 -3.38 -1.49
C LEU A 120 14.21 -2.57 -2.76
N VAL A 121 13.71 -1.34 -2.75
CA VAL A 121 13.95 -0.37 -3.81
C VAL A 121 15.05 0.59 -3.34
N PRO A 122 16.30 0.37 -3.77
CA PRO A 122 17.42 1.22 -3.35
C PRO A 122 17.29 2.60 -4.00
N LEU A 123 18.08 3.55 -3.48
CA LEU A 123 18.23 4.85 -4.14
C LEU A 123 18.75 4.63 -5.58
N PRO A 124 18.28 5.43 -6.53
CA PRO A 124 18.72 5.31 -7.92
C PRO A 124 20.23 5.54 -8.03
N SER A 125 20.90 4.72 -8.84
CA SER A 125 22.31 4.92 -9.16
C SER A 125 22.52 6.25 -9.91
N GLU A 126 23.75 6.79 -9.90
CA GLU A 126 24.08 8.01 -10.64
C GLU A 126 23.74 7.91 -12.14
N ALA A 127 23.94 6.72 -12.73
CA ALA A 127 23.56 6.45 -14.12
C ALA A 127 22.02 6.51 -14.33
N ALA A 128 21.23 6.00 -13.37
CA ALA A 128 19.77 6.08 -13.42
C ALA A 128 19.26 7.52 -13.22
N VAL A 129 19.93 8.30 -12.37
CA VAL A 129 19.62 9.73 -12.17
C VAL A 129 19.92 10.54 -13.41
N SER A 130 21.03 10.27 -14.12
CA SER A 130 21.39 10.98 -15.35
C SER A 130 20.41 10.71 -16.49
N THR A 131 19.93 9.48 -16.61
CA THR A 131 18.92 9.11 -17.61
C THR A 131 17.56 9.76 -17.34
N HIS A 132 17.21 9.98 -16.07
CA HIS A 132 15.94 10.62 -15.65
C HIS A 132 16.00 12.16 -15.61
N ARG A 133 17.18 12.77 -15.61
CA ARG A 133 17.32 14.25 -15.65
C ARG A 133 16.67 14.90 -16.87
N GLY A 134 16.52 14.18 -17.97
CA GLY A 134 15.77 14.64 -19.13
C GLY A 134 14.25 14.71 -18.89
N ALA A 135 13.71 13.89 -18.01
CA ALA A 135 12.27 13.78 -17.75
C ALA A 135 11.81 14.52 -16.47
N ILE A 136 12.72 14.86 -15.56
CA ILE A 136 12.41 15.46 -14.25
C ILE A 136 12.88 16.93 -14.20
N ARG A 137 12.50 17.75 -15.16
CA ARG A 137 12.79 19.20 -15.05
C ARG A 137 11.85 19.97 -14.14
N HIS A 138 10.90 19.36 -13.47
CA HIS A 138 9.91 20.12 -12.69
C HIS A 138 9.46 19.55 -11.34
N THR A 139 10.13 18.70 -10.61
CA THR A 139 9.82 18.52 -9.18
C THR A 139 10.80 17.58 -8.50
N ALA A 140 11.93 18.04 -8.00
CA ALA A 140 12.67 17.26 -7.02
C ALA A 140 13.40 18.17 -6.03
N ARG A 141 12.90 18.24 -4.82
CA ARG A 141 13.74 18.50 -3.63
C ARG A 141 14.37 17.16 -3.23
N PRO A 142 15.66 17.12 -2.88
CA PRO A 142 16.30 15.88 -2.45
C PRO A 142 15.87 15.58 -1.01
N GLY A 143 14.90 14.70 -0.86
CA GLY A 143 14.55 14.07 0.40
C GLY A 143 15.00 12.61 0.36
N ARG A 144 15.78 12.19 1.35
CA ARG A 144 16.25 10.82 1.55
C ARG A 144 15.05 9.92 1.87
N TYR A 145 14.58 9.10 0.95
CA TYR A 145 13.57 8.08 1.24
C TYR A 145 13.84 6.82 0.41
N GLU A 146 14.22 5.75 1.08
CA GLU A 146 14.18 4.40 0.53
C GLU A 146 12.76 3.86 0.71
N LYS A 147 12.08 3.52 -0.39
CA LYS A 147 10.79 2.84 -0.35
C LYS A 147 11.00 1.34 -0.49
N GLN A 148 10.38 0.57 0.38
CA GLN A 148 10.24 -0.87 0.20
C GLN A 148 8.86 -1.18 -0.40
N LEU A 149 8.84 -2.06 -1.41
CA LEU A 149 7.63 -2.63 -1.99
C LEU A 149 7.43 -4.05 -1.46
N PHE A 150 6.23 -4.35 -1.05
CA PHE A 150 5.82 -5.65 -0.53
C PHE A 150 4.72 -6.24 -1.39
#